data_92c8e49b1bf72d760274d9c99ad1f710
#
_entry.id   92c8e49b1bf72d760274d9c99ad1f710
#
_cell.length_a   1.000
_cell.length_b   1.000
_cell.length_c   1.000
_cell.angle_alpha   90.00
_cell.angle_beta   90.00
_cell.angle_gamma   90.00
#
_symmetry.space_group_name_H-M   'P 1'
#
loop_
_entity.id
_entity.type
_entity.pdbx_description
1 polymer ?
#
loop_
_entity_poly.entity_id
_entity_poly.type
_entity_poly.pdbx_seq_one_letter_code
_entity_poly.pdbx_strand_id
1 'polypeptide(L)'
;WIGQQHFSNENHVFANIGDGTYFHSGILAIRQSIAAGVNITYKILYNDAVAMTGGQRVGERAEGHTVVQIAQSMRAEGAIVIKVVTDEPEKYDGIALAEGVLVHHRDELDAVQRQLREVKGCTVIIYDQTCATEKRRRRKRGTMVDPAVRVMINELVCEGCGDCGVQSNCLSVEPLETEFGRKRTINQNTCN
;
A
#
# COMPACT_ATOMS: atom_id res chain seq x y z
N TRP A 1 -16.39 2.33 -12.65
CA TRP A 1 -16.74 0.91 -12.65
C TRP A 1 -18.24 0.67 -12.48
N ILE A 2 -18.92 1.40 -11.61
CA ILE A 2 -20.37 1.25 -11.38
C ILE A 2 -21.18 1.32 -12.68
N GLY A 3 -20.95 2.32 -13.53
CA GLY A 3 -21.61 2.44 -14.82
C GLY A 3 -21.06 1.51 -15.91
N GLN A 4 -19.89 0.90 -15.72
CA GLN A 4 -19.18 0.14 -16.72
C GLN A 4 -19.29 -1.38 -16.54
N GLN A 5 -19.50 -1.87 -15.32
CA GLN A 5 -19.51 -3.30 -15.01
C GLN A 5 -20.44 -4.12 -15.90
N HIS A 6 -21.63 -3.62 -16.19
CA HIS A 6 -22.63 -4.32 -17.01
C HIS A 6 -22.25 -4.44 -18.51
N PHE A 7 -21.24 -3.69 -18.94
CA PHE A 7 -20.76 -3.64 -20.33
C PHE A 7 -19.35 -4.21 -20.47
N SER A 8 -18.80 -4.78 -19.39
CA SER A 8 -17.43 -5.32 -19.35
C SER A 8 -17.46 -6.83 -19.24
N ASN A 9 -16.48 -7.50 -19.84
CA ASN A 9 -16.20 -8.92 -19.63
C ASN A 9 -15.45 -9.18 -18.32
N GLU A 10 -14.95 -8.11 -17.67
CA GLU A 10 -14.30 -8.22 -16.36
C GLU A 10 -15.35 -8.39 -15.26
N ASN A 11 -15.14 -9.38 -14.41
CA ASN A 11 -16.04 -9.68 -13.31
C ASN A 11 -15.71 -8.91 -12.02
N HIS A 12 -14.49 -8.37 -11.93
CA HIS A 12 -13.97 -7.72 -10.72
C HIS A 12 -12.88 -6.71 -11.06
N VAL A 13 -12.78 -5.64 -10.28
CA VAL A 13 -11.69 -4.67 -10.40
C VAL A 13 -11.11 -4.34 -9.03
N PHE A 14 -9.85 -3.90 -9.02
CA PHE A 14 -9.18 -3.35 -7.85
C PHE A 14 -8.99 -1.84 -8.02
N ALA A 15 -9.29 -1.10 -6.97
CA ALA A 15 -9.08 0.35 -6.92
C ALA A 15 -8.18 0.71 -5.74
N ASN A 16 -7.09 1.44 -6.01
CA ASN A 16 -6.18 1.91 -4.97
C ASN A 16 -6.52 3.34 -4.60
N ILE A 17 -6.66 3.63 -3.31
CA ILE A 17 -6.86 4.99 -2.79
C ILE A 17 -5.95 5.22 -1.59
N GLY A 18 -5.34 6.39 -1.50
CA GLY A 18 -4.57 6.79 -0.31
C GLY A 18 -5.50 7.08 0.88
N ASP A 19 -4.97 6.96 2.08
CA ASP A 19 -5.68 7.26 3.33
C ASP A 19 -6.19 8.71 3.41
N GLY A 20 -5.41 9.68 2.94
CA GLY A 20 -5.86 11.07 2.82
C GLY A 20 -7.05 11.21 1.85
N THR A 21 -7.00 10.56 0.69
CA THR A 21 -8.12 10.56 -0.27
C THR A 21 -9.35 9.85 0.31
N TYR A 22 -9.14 8.71 0.99
CA TYR A 22 -10.22 8.03 1.70
C TYR A 22 -10.89 8.95 2.70
N PHE A 23 -10.11 9.65 3.53
CA PHE A 23 -10.60 10.53 4.59
C PHE A 23 -11.46 11.68 4.05
N HIS A 24 -11.02 12.38 3.01
CA HIS A 24 -11.74 13.57 2.55
C HIS A 24 -12.87 13.29 1.54
N SER A 25 -12.77 12.23 0.73
CA SER A 25 -13.77 12.00 -0.34
C SER A 25 -13.91 10.55 -0.81
N GLY A 26 -12.87 9.74 -0.72
CA GLY A 26 -12.88 8.36 -1.23
C GLY A 26 -13.93 7.45 -0.59
N ILE A 27 -14.30 7.71 0.66
CA ILE A 27 -15.37 6.99 1.35
C ILE A 27 -16.70 7.08 0.60
N LEU A 28 -16.99 8.19 -0.07
CA LEU A 28 -18.23 8.36 -0.84
C LEU A 28 -18.27 7.42 -2.06
N ALA A 29 -17.12 7.21 -2.71
CA ALA A 29 -17.01 6.26 -3.83
C ALA A 29 -17.20 4.81 -3.36
N ILE A 30 -16.65 4.46 -2.19
CA ILE A 30 -16.84 3.13 -1.59
C ILE A 30 -18.31 2.92 -1.24
N ARG A 31 -18.93 3.88 -0.56
CA ARG A 31 -20.36 3.85 -0.21
C ARG A 31 -21.23 3.64 -1.44
N GLN A 32 -20.96 4.37 -2.52
CA GLN A 32 -21.72 4.23 -3.76
C GLN A 32 -21.51 2.86 -4.41
N SER A 33 -20.29 2.30 -4.35
CA SER A 33 -20.00 0.96 -4.86
C SER A 33 -20.73 -0.13 -4.08
N ILE A 34 -20.81 0.01 -2.76
CA ILE A 34 -21.58 -0.88 -1.89
C ILE A 34 -23.06 -0.81 -2.24
N ALA A 35 -23.61 0.41 -2.33
CA ALA A 35 -25.02 0.63 -2.68
C ALA A 35 -25.39 0.08 -4.07
N ALA A 36 -24.47 0.14 -5.02
CA ALA A 36 -24.67 -0.38 -6.37
C ALA A 36 -24.42 -1.90 -6.50
N GLY A 37 -23.91 -2.56 -5.45
CA GLY A 37 -23.64 -4.00 -5.44
C GLY A 37 -22.58 -4.47 -6.44
N VAL A 38 -21.67 -3.59 -6.85
CA VAL A 38 -20.63 -3.91 -7.85
C VAL A 38 -19.49 -4.72 -7.24
N ASN A 39 -18.88 -5.59 -8.05
CA ASN A 39 -17.74 -6.41 -7.65
C ASN A 39 -16.45 -5.59 -7.72
N ILE A 40 -15.96 -5.14 -6.59
CA ILE A 40 -14.78 -4.30 -6.49
C ILE A 40 -14.06 -4.52 -5.16
N THR A 41 -12.73 -4.52 -5.21
CA THR A 41 -11.89 -4.43 -4.01
C THR A 41 -11.22 -3.07 -3.96
N TYR A 42 -11.50 -2.30 -2.94
CA TYR A 42 -10.75 -1.09 -2.63
C TYR A 42 -9.51 -1.44 -1.80
N LYS A 43 -8.33 -1.00 -2.23
CA LYS A 43 -7.12 -1.00 -1.41
C LYS A 43 -6.90 0.41 -0.85
N ILE A 44 -7.15 0.57 0.45
CA ILE A 44 -6.86 1.80 1.17
C ILE A 44 -5.38 1.74 1.58
N LEU A 45 -4.55 2.54 0.92
CA LEU A 45 -3.12 2.61 1.16
C LEU A 45 -2.88 3.51 2.36
N TYR A 46 -2.87 2.89 3.53
CA TYR A 46 -2.67 3.57 4.80
C TYR A 46 -1.18 3.71 5.10
N ASN A 47 -0.73 4.94 5.26
CA ASN A 47 0.66 5.23 5.60
C ASN A 47 0.80 6.24 6.76
N ASP A 48 -0.28 6.52 7.46
CA ASP A 48 -0.36 7.43 8.61
C ASP A 48 0.08 8.88 8.26
N ALA A 49 0.13 9.21 6.97
CA ALA A 49 0.58 10.54 6.56
C ALA A 49 0.11 10.91 5.15
N VAL A 50 -0.14 12.19 4.92
CA VAL A 50 -0.31 12.73 3.57
C VAL A 50 1.09 12.91 2.97
N ALA A 51 1.65 11.79 2.46
CA ALA A 51 3.06 11.69 2.09
C ALA A 51 3.48 12.67 0.98
N MET A 52 2.58 12.95 0.03
CA MET A 52 2.88 13.81 -1.13
C MET A 52 3.05 15.29 -0.76
N THR A 53 2.42 15.76 0.31
CA THR A 53 2.40 17.18 0.69
C THR A 53 3.28 17.50 1.91
N GLY A 54 4.11 16.56 2.38
CA GLY A 54 5.07 16.84 3.45
C GLY A 54 4.97 15.92 4.66
N GLY A 55 4.08 14.91 4.65
CA GLY A 55 3.98 13.92 5.72
C GLY A 55 3.15 14.43 6.92
N GLN A 56 2.16 15.27 6.67
CA GLN A 56 1.17 15.63 7.69
C GLN A 56 0.29 14.42 8.01
N ARG A 57 -0.16 14.34 9.26
CA ARG A 57 -1.15 13.32 9.65
C ARG A 57 -2.48 13.53 8.93
N VAL A 58 -3.20 12.45 8.74
CA VAL A 58 -4.55 12.48 8.21
C VAL A 58 -5.50 12.86 9.35
N GLY A 59 -6.20 13.98 9.22
CA GLY A 59 -7.06 14.55 10.26
C GLY A 59 -6.30 15.44 11.26
N GLU A 60 -7.05 16.13 12.12
CA GLU A 60 -6.51 17.12 13.07
C GLU A 60 -6.17 16.52 14.45
N ARG A 61 -6.61 15.30 14.73
CA ARG A 61 -6.34 14.62 16.00
C ARG A 61 -4.88 14.17 16.09
N ALA A 62 -4.36 14.11 17.31
CA ALA A 62 -3.00 13.68 17.55
C ALA A 62 -2.72 12.24 17.07
N GLU A 63 -3.71 11.35 17.20
CA GLU A 63 -3.67 9.97 16.73
C GLU A 63 -3.93 9.81 15.21
N GLY A 64 -4.42 10.87 14.54
CA GLY A 64 -4.82 10.81 13.14
C GLY A 64 -6.09 9.99 12.92
N HIS A 65 -6.27 9.42 11.71
CA HIS A 65 -7.36 8.52 11.36
C HIS A 65 -6.82 7.09 11.28
N THR A 66 -7.13 6.28 12.26
CA THR A 66 -6.48 4.97 12.48
C THR A 66 -7.07 3.85 11.61
N VAL A 67 -6.28 2.78 11.40
CA VAL A 67 -6.75 1.54 10.73
C VAL A 67 -7.99 0.96 11.42
N VAL A 68 -8.06 1.01 12.74
CA VAL A 68 -9.22 0.55 13.52
C VAL A 68 -10.48 1.33 13.13
N GLN A 69 -10.39 2.65 13.08
CA GLN A 69 -11.52 3.51 12.68
C GLN A 69 -11.93 3.28 11.22
N ILE A 70 -10.96 3.09 10.32
CA ILE A 70 -11.25 2.77 8.92
C ILE A 70 -11.97 1.43 8.83
N ALA A 71 -11.49 0.39 9.52
CA ALA A 71 -12.10 -0.93 9.51
C ALA A 71 -13.54 -0.91 10.05
N GLN A 72 -13.77 -0.20 11.18
CA GLN A 72 -15.10 -0.01 11.77
C GLN A 72 -16.04 0.74 10.82
N SER A 73 -15.54 1.81 10.21
CA SER A 73 -16.32 2.61 9.24
C SER A 73 -16.69 1.77 8.02
N MET A 74 -15.76 1.00 7.45
CA MET A 74 -16.03 0.14 6.29
C MET A 74 -17.02 -0.99 6.63
N ARG A 75 -16.96 -1.54 7.84
CA ARG A 75 -17.94 -2.51 8.32
C ARG A 75 -19.33 -1.90 8.44
N ALA A 76 -19.42 -0.71 9.02
CA ALA A 76 -20.68 0.03 9.17
C ALA A 76 -21.31 0.44 7.83
N GLU A 77 -20.47 0.75 6.82
CA GLU A 77 -20.94 1.04 5.45
C GLU A 77 -21.43 -0.22 4.71
N GLY A 78 -21.11 -1.43 5.19
CA GLY A 78 -21.56 -2.69 4.59
C GLY A 78 -20.56 -3.37 3.67
N ALA A 79 -19.26 -3.07 3.78
CA ALA A 79 -18.23 -3.84 3.08
C ALA A 79 -18.30 -5.33 3.50
N ILE A 80 -18.35 -6.23 2.50
CA ILE A 80 -18.62 -7.65 2.71
C ILE A 80 -17.45 -8.33 3.43
N VAL A 81 -16.22 -8.09 2.94
CA VAL A 81 -15.00 -8.58 3.56
C VAL A 81 -14.03 -7.43 3.72
N ILE A 82 -13.41 -7.34 4.90
CA ILE A 82 -12.37 -6.37 5.20
C ILE A 82 -11.15 -7.15 5.69
N LYS A 83 -9.99 -6.86 5.11
CA LYS A 83 -8.71 -7.43 5.53
C LYS A 83 -7.69 -6.33 5.75
N VAL A 84 -6.86 -6.49 6.77
CA VAL A 84 -5.68 -5.65 6.99
C VAL A 84 -4.47 -6.41 6.49
N VAL A 85 -3.62 -5.75 5.71
CA VAL A 85 -2.35 -6.31 5.23
C VAL A 85 -1.24 -5.35 5.63
N THR A 86 -0.21 -5.86 6.30
CA THR A 86 0.84 -5.02 6.89
C THR A 86 2.20 -5.73 6.88
N ASP A 87 3.29 -4.98 7.00
CA ASP A 87 4.64 -5.53 7.23
C ASP A 87 4.90 -5.85 8.71
N GLU A 88 4.02 -5.43 9.63
CA GLU A 88 4.14 -5.63 11.08
C GLU A 88 2.80 -6.13 11.68
N PRO A 89 2.37 -7.39 11.43
CA PRO A 89 1.08 -7.91 11.91
C PRO A 89 0.95 -7.86 13.42
N GLU A 90 2.04 -8.07 14.15
CA GLU A 90 2.12 -8.09 15.61
C GLU A 90 1.66 -6.79 16.27
N LYS A 91 1.70 -5.67 15.55
CA LYS A 91 1.19 -4.40 16.08
C LYS A 91 -0.32 -4.40 16.32
N TYR A 92 -1.02 -5.39 15.77
CA TYR A 92 -2.47 -5.57 15.97
C TYR A 92 -2.81 -6.61 17.05
N ASP A 93 -1.81 -7.24 17.68
CA ASP A 93 -2.03 -8.20 18.77
C ASP A 93 -2.75 -7.53 19.94
N GLY A 94 -3.87 -8.10 20.34
CA GLY A 94 -4.71 -7.54 21.40
C GLY A 94 -5.53 -6.30 21.04
N ILE A 95 -5.44 -5.82 19.79
CA ILE A 95 -6.27 -4.70 19.31
C ILE A 95 -7.61 -5.22 18.78
N ALA A 96 -8.70 -4.72 19.32
CA ALA A 96 -10.05 -5.02 18.83
C ALA A 96 -10.30 -4.29 17.49
N LEU A 97 -10.16 -5.02 16.40
CA LEU A 97 -10.60 -4.58 15.07
C LEU A 97 -12.13 -4.77 14.93
N ALA A 98 -12.70 -4.29 13.81
CA ALA A 98 -14.10 -4.57 13.51
C ALA A 98 -14.34 -6.08 13.33
N GLU A 99 -15.57 -6.54 13.57
CA GLU A 99 -15.94 -7.96 13.48
C GLU A 99 -15.56 -8.58 12.13
N GLY A 100 -14.94 -9.75 12.17
CA GLY A 100 -14.53 -10.51 10.99
C GLY A 100 -13.36 -9.92 10.20
N VAL A 101 -12.67 -8.92 10.73
CA VAL A 101 -11.44 -8.38 10.13
C VAL A 101 -10.26 -9.27 10.51
N LEU A 102 -9.53 -9.74 9.50
CA LEU A 102 -8.31 -10.54 9.66
C LEU A 102 -7.09 -9.71 9.27
N VAL A 103 -5.99 -9.93 9.99
CA VAL A 103 -4.69 -9.32 9.73
C VAL A 103 -3.80 -10.33 9.02
N HIS A 104 -3.11 -9.88 7.98
CA HIS A 104 -2.21 -10.68 7.15
C HIS A 104 -0.86 -10.00 7.01
N HIS A 105 0.21 -10.80 6.89
CA HIS A 105 1.50 -10.25 6.53
C HIS A 105 1.50 -9.80 5.06
N ARG A 106 2.28 -8.77 4.74
CA ARG A 106 2.34 -8.18 3.39
C ARG A 106 2.70 -9.20 2.29
N ASP A 107 3.45 -10.24 2.61
CA ASP A 107 3.84 -11.28 1.65
C ASP A 107 2.64 -12.13 1.20
N GLU A 108 1.54 -12.10 1.96
CA GLU A 108 0.27 -12.75 1.62
C GLU A 108 -0.63 -11.89 0.70
N LEU A 109 -0.22 -10.66 0.35
CA LEU A 109 -1.07 -9.72 -0.40
C LEU A 109 -1.62 -10.32 -1.68
N ASP A 110 -0.81 -11.07 -2.45
CA ASP A 110 -1.28 -11.70 -3.69
C ASP A 110 -2.37 -12.75 -3.40
N ALA A 111 -2.16 -13.60 -2.40
CA ALA A 111 -3.16 -14.59 -1.99
C ALA A 111 -4.46 -13.95 -1.51
N VAL A 112 -4.36 -12.89 -0.72
CA VAL A 112 -5.51 -12.09 -0.25
C VAL A 112 -6.27 -11.49 -1.43
N GLN A 113 -5.58 -10.90 -2.40
CA GLN A 113 -6.21 -10.33 -3.59
C GLN A 113 -6.93 -11.40 -4.42
N ARG A 114 -6.32 -12.56 -4.62
CA ARG A 114 -6.95 -13.67 -5.34
C ARG A 114 -8.23 -14.15 -4.66
N GLN A 115 -8.22 -14.26 -3.33
CA GLN A 115 -9.42 -14.62 -2.56
C GLN A 115 -10.53 -13.57 -2.72
N LEU A 116 -10.20 -12.28 -2.59
CA LEU A 116 -11.19 -11.22 -2.65
C LEU A 116 -11.76 -11.01 -4.06
N ARG A 117 -11.00 -11.35 -5.08
CA ARG A 117 -11.46 -11.33 -6.48
C ARG A 117 -12.67 -12.23 -6.73
N GLU A 118 -12.78 -13.33 -5.98
CA GLU A 118 -13.88 -14.30 -6.09
C GLU A 118 -15.11 -13.90 -5.26
N VAL A 119 -14.98 -12.90 -4.39
CA VAL A 119 -16.08 -12.42 -3.53
C VAL A 119 -16.97 -11.46 -4.33
N LYS A 120 -18.26 -11.75 -4.37
CA LYS A 120 -19.23 -10.84 -4.99
C LYS A 120 -19.50 -9.65 -4.09
N GLY A 121 -19.56 -8.46 -4.70
CA GLY A 121 -19.82 -7.20 -4.04
C GLY A 121 -18.55 -6.43 -3.68
N CYS A 122 -18.68 -5.45 -2.80
CA CYS A 122 -17.57 -4.55 -2.43
C CYS A 122 -16.78 -5.11 -1.25
N THR A 123 -15.47 -5.27 -1.43
CA THR A 123 -14.53 -5.69 -0.40
C THR A 123 -13.43 -4.64 -0.19
N VAL A 124 -12.75 -4.68 0.95
CA VAL A 124 -11.74 -3.69 1.32
C VAL A 124 -10.47 -4.37 1.83
N ILE A 125 -9.33 -3.94 1.32
CA ILE A 125 -8.02 -4.19 1.91
C ILE A 125 -7.54 -2.86 2.51
N ILE A 126 -7.22 -2.85 3.79
CA ILE A 126 -6.47 -1.76 4.40
C ILE A 126 -5.00 -2.18 4.37
N TYR A 127 -4.25 -1.59 3.46
CA TYR A 127 -2.82 -1.87 3.30
C TYR A 127 -2.02 -0.90 4.16
N ASP A 128 -1.61 -1.37 5.32
CA ASP A 128 -0.95 -0.57 6.32
C ASP A 128 0.56 -0.74 6.24
N GLN A 129 1.19 0.21 5.59
CA GLN A 129 2.64 0.27 5.47
C GLN A 129 3.10 1.71 5.28
N THR A 130 4.06 2.13 6.09
CA THR A 130 4.67 3.45 5.93
C THR A 130 5.27 3.59 4.52
N CYS A 131 4.87 4.63 3.81
CA CYS A 131 5.36 4.92 2.46
C CYS A 131 6.88 5.15 2.46
N ALA A 132 7.56 4.75 1.38
CA ALA A 132 9.01 4.87 1.21
C ALA A 132 9.52 6.30 1.45
N THR A 133 8.81 7.31 0.91
CA THR A 133 9.15 8.72 1.11
C THR A 133 9.04 9.14 2.58
N GLU A 134 8.04 8.65 3.28
CA GLU A 134 7.87 8.96 4.70
C GLU A 134 8.89 8.22 5.57
N LYS A 135 9.22 6.95 5.28
CA LYS A 135 10.34 6.23 5.93
C LYS A 135 11.64 7.03 5.82
N ARG A 136 11.95 7.54 4.62
CA ARG A 136 13.12 8.38 4.40
C ARG A 136 13.11 9.66 5.24
N ARG A 137 11.97 10.36 5.33
CA ARG A 137 11.81 11.56 6.16
C ARG A 137 11.99 11.26 7.64
N ARG A 138 11.40 10.18 8.12
CA ARG A 138 11.49 9.73 9.51
C ARG A 138 12.93 9.36 9.88
N ARG A 139 13.64 8.64 9.02
CA ARG A 139 15.08 8.34 9.20
C ARG A 139 15.91 9.62 9.25
N LYS A 140 15.73 10.53 8.30
CA LYS A 140 16.43 11.82 8.29
C LYS A 140 16.19 12.66 9.55
N ARG A 141 15.01 12.52 10.17
CA ARG A 141 14.64 13.20 11.43
C ARG A 141 15.05 12.42 12.69
N GLY A 142 15.64 11.24 12.55
CA GLY A 142 16.02 10.38 13.67
C GLY A 142 14.82 9.71 14.38
N THR A 143 13.63 9.72 13.78
CA THR A 143 12.40 9.13 14.34
C THR A 143 12.12 7.72 13.83
N MET A 144 12.99 7.18 12.99
CA MET A 144 12.95 5.80 12.51
C MET A 144 14.37 5.29 12.36
N VAL A 145 14.61 4.05 12.79
CA VAL A 145 15.91 3.39 12.69
C VAL A 145 16.25 3.09 11.23
N ASP A 146 17.51 3.29 10.84
CA ASP A 146 18.01 2.85 9.55
C ASP A 146 18.09 1.31 9.50
N PRO A 147 17.81 0.69 8.33
CA PRO A 147 17.94 -0.76 8.23
C PRO A 147 19.40 -1.19 8.42
N ALA A 148 19.59 -2.26 9.19
CA ALA A 148 20.91 -2.83 9.46
C ALA A 148 21.56 -3.45 8.21
N VAL A 149 20.75 -3.89 7.25
CA VAL A 149 21.19 -4.51 5.99
C VAL A 149 20.67 -3.68 4.83
N ARG A 150 21.52 -3.47 3.83
CA ARG A 150 21.16 -2.73 2.61
C ARG A 150 21.49 -3.55 1.37
N VAL A 151 20.63 -3.43 0.37
CA VAL A 151 20.88 -4.01 -0.95
C VAL A 151 21.89 -3.16 -1.71
N MET A 152 22.87 -3.79 -2.33
CA MET A 152 23.85 -3.12 -3.18
C MET A 152 24.13 -3.93 -4.45
N ILE A 153 24.53 -3.26 -5.50
CA ILE A 153 25.08 -3.89 -6.70
C ILE A 153 26.59 -3.67 -6.65
N ASN A 154 27.35 -4.76 -6.71
CA ASN A 154 28.81 -4.66 -6.81
C ASN A 154 29.17 -4.24 -8.24
N GLU A 155 29.69 -3.03 -8.41
CA GLU A 155 30.06 -2.48 -9.71
C GLU A 155 31.20 -3.24 -10.40
N LEU A 156 32.08 -3.90 -9.63
CA LEU A 156 33.18 -4.70 -10.18
C LEU A 156 32.66 -5.99 -10.85
N VAL A 157 31.52 -6.48 -10.44
CA VAL A 157 30.88 -7.70 -10.97
C VAL A 157 29.80 -7.37 -11.99
N CYS A 158 29.21 -6.18 -11.90
CA CYS A 158 28.11 -5.75 -12.77
C CYS A 158 28.57 -5.68 -14.24
N GLU A 159 27.89 -6.41 -15.13
CA GLU A 159 28.17 -6.40 -16.57
C GLU A 159 27.41 -5.29 -17.32
N GLY A 160 26.55 -4.52 -16.65
CA GLY A 160 25.78 -3.45 -17.25
C GLY A 160 24.62 -3.89 -18.16
N CYS A 161 24.25 -5.17 -18.13
CA CYS A 161 23.18 -5.75 -18.98
C CYS A 161 21.81 -5.09 -18.81
N GLY A 162 21.55 -4.47 -17.65
CA GLY A 162 20.28 -3.79 -17.36
C GLY A 162 19.15 -4.69 -16.88
N ASP A 163 19.37 -5.99 -16.79
CA ASP A 163 18.37 -7.00 -16.45
C ASP A 163 17.69 -6.76 -15.11
N CYS A 164 18.47 -6.31 -14.10
CA CYS A 164 17.92 -5.93 -12.79
C CYS A 164 16.85 -4.83 -12.88
N GLY A 165 16.96 -3.89 -13.82
CA GLY A 165 15.95 -2.86 -14.05
C GLY A 165 14.69 -3.42 -14.72
N VAL A 166 14.86 -4.34 -15.66
CA VAL A 166 13.76 -4.98 -16.38
C VAL A 166 12.96 -5.91 -15.45
N GLN A 167 13.65 -6.71 -14.64
CA GLN A 167 13.02 -7.69 -13.75
C GLN A 167 12.36 -7.04 -12.54
N SER A 168 12.97 -6.03 -11.93
CA SER A 168 12.48 -5.44 -10.69
C SER A 168 11.58 -4.21 -10.90
N ASN A 169 11.73 -3.51 -12.01
CA ASN A 169 11.12 -2.19 -12.24
C ASN A 169 11.32 -1.22 -11.04
N CYS A 170 12.45 -1.35 -10.34
CA CYS A 170 12.74 -0.64 -9.11
C CYS A 170 13.33 0.74 -9.38
N LEU A 171 12.73 1.79 -8.82
CA LEU A 171 13.22 3.17 -8.95
C LEU A 171 14.59 3.42 -8.34
N SER A 172 15.04 2.54 -7.43
CA SER A 172 16.36 2.67 -6.78
C SER A 172 17.51 2.13 -7.62
N VAL A 173 17.23 1.38 -8.68
CA VAL A 173 18.24 0.90 -9.63
C VAL A 173 18.56 2.01 -10.61
N GLU A 174 19.76 2.60 -10.47
CA GLU A 174 20.22 3.74 -11.28
C GLU A 174 21.42 3.35 -12.15
N PRO A 175 21.63 4.02 -13.29
CA PRO A 175 22.85 3.89 -14.05
C PRO A 175 24.05 4.48 -13.31
N LEU A 176 25.19 3.85 -13.44
CA LEU A 176 26.48 4.32 -12.93
C LEU A 176 27.49 4.31 -14.08
N GLU A 177 28.00 5.46 -14.44
CA GLU A 177 29.06 5.58 -15.43
C GLU A 177 30.41 5.25 -14.78
N THR A 178 31.16 4.34 -15.37
CA THR A 178 32.48 3.93 -14.89
C THR A 178 33.47 3.93 -16.05
N GLU A 179 34.78 3.84 -15.78
CA GLU A 179 35.83 3.69 -16.79
C GLU A 179 35.68 2.42 -17.64
N PHE A 180 34.95 1.41 -17.13
CA PHE A 180 34.64 0.15 -17.83
C PHE A 180 33.22 0.14 -18.43
N GLY A 181 32.64 1.31 -18.69
CA GLY A 181 31.32 1.46 -19.26
C GLY A 181 30.21 1.65 -18.23
N ARG A 182 28.96 1.66 -18.74
CA ARG A 182 27.78 1.93 -17.94
C ARG A 182 27.36 0.71 -17.14
N LYS A 183 27.37 0.86 -15.85
CA LYS A 183 26.96 -0.17 -14.86
C LYS A 183 25.66 0.22 -14.13
N ARG A 184 25.30 -0.51 -13.07
CA ARG A 184 24.15 -0.22 -12.24
C ARG A 184 24.56 -0.05 -10.77
N THR A 185 23.83 0.81 -10.07
CA THR A 185 23.98 1.02 -8.63
C THR A 185 22.61 1.10 -7.97
N ILE A 186 22.57 0.96 -6.64
CA ILE A 186 21.36 1.17 -5.86
C ILE A 186 21.44 2.51 -5.15
N ASN A 187 20.51 3.39 -5.47
CA ASN A 187 20.36 4.66 -4.75
C ASN A 187 19.81 4.39 -3.34
N GLN A 188 20.67 4.51 -2.34
CA GLN A 188 20.34 4.23 -0.93
C GLN A 188 19.34 5.23 -0.32
N ASN A 189 19.08 6.36 -0.99
CA ASN A 189 18.06 7.30 -0.55
C ASN A 189 16.64 6.90 -0.99
N THR A 190 16.53 6.11 -2.04
CA THR A 190 15.23 5.67 -2.59
C THR A 190 14.96 4.19 -2.30
N CYS A 191 15.97 3.42 -1.92
CA CYS A 191 15.84 2.03 -1.47
C CYS A 191 15.27 1.97 -0.04
N ASN A 192 14.29 1.06 0.20
CA ASN A 192 13.65 0.85 1.50
C ASN A 192 13.53 -0.62 1.83
#